data_ef10cece2e4af9a0c0844b2f096df253
#
_entry.id   ef10cece2e4af9a0c0844b2f096df253
#
_cell.length_a   1.000
_cell.length_b   1.000
_cell.length_c   1.000
_cell.angle_alpha   90.00
_cell.angle_beta   90.00
_cell.angle_gamma   90.00
#
_symmetry.space_group_name_H-M   'P 1'
#
loop_
_entity.id
_entity.type
_entity.pdbx_description
1 polymer ?
#
loop_
_entity_poly.entity_id
_entity_poly.type
_entity_poly.pdbx_seq_one_letter_code
_entity_poly.pdbx_strand_id
1 'polypeptide(L)'
;LEWKVDESGLSEKNRLLLSEIRSSDCCFVHVRRGDYLSPTFKSLFEGCCTLSYYQRALKSMKEICPSVKFVCFSDDIQWVKQNLELGNRAVFVDWNSGTDSPLDMYLMSQCRYGIMANSTFSYWGARLGRKKNRIYYPEKWWNHGTGLPDIFPNTWVKI
;
A
#
# COMPACT_ATOMS: atom_id res chain seq x y z
N LEU A 1 -15.65 -8.35 2.72
CA LEU A 1 -15.44 -9.04 1.44
C LEU A 1 -14.30 -10.03 1.60
N GLU A 2 -14.57 -11.29 1.36
CA GLU A 2 -13.56 -12.34 1.39
C GLU A 2 -13.02 -12.56 -0.05
N TRP A 3 -11.72 -12.54 -0.19
CA TRP A 3 -11.05 -12.89 -1.44
C TRP A 3 -10.14 -14.09 -1.19
N LYS A 4 -10.47 -15.20 -1.84
CA LYS A 4 -9.71 -16.45 -1.75
C LYS A 4 -8.80 -16.57 -2.97
N VAL A 5 -7.54 -16.83 -2.71
CA VAL A 5 -6.52 -17.17 -3.70
C VAL A 5 -6.09 -18.61 -3.43
N ASP A 6 -5.84 -19.36 -4.47
CA ASP A 6 -5.20 -20.68 -4.32
C ASP A 6 -3.73 -20.51 -3.89
N GLU A 7 -3.50 -20.70 -2.61
CA GLU A 7 -2.17 -20.52 -2.00
C GLU A 7 -1.19 -21.66 -2.36
N SER A 8 -1.67 -22.77 -2.89
CA SER A 8 -0.82 -23.92 -3.27
C SER A 8 0.15 -23.55 -4.41
N GLY A 9 -0.25 -22.63 -5.29
CA GLY A 9 0.54 -22.14 -6.41
C GLY A 9 1.49 -20.99 -6.08
N LEU A 10 1.51 -20.48 -4.84
CA LEU A 10 2.38 -19.36 -4.48
C LEU A 10 3.86 -19.74 -4.54
N SER A 11 4.69 -18.82 -5.04
CA SER A 11 6.15 -18.93 -4.95
C SER A 11 6.62 -19.01 -3.50
N GLU A 12 7.82 -19.55 -3.27
CA GLU A 12 8.39 -19.62 -1.93
C GLU A 12 8.48 -18.25 -1.26
N LYS A 13 8.90 -17.21 -2.00
CA LYS A 13 8.97 -15.83 -1.50
C LYS A 13 7.60 -15.34 -1.05
N ASN A 14 6.56 -15.56 -1.83
CA ASN A 14 5.20 -15.16 -1.48
C ASN A 14 4.65 -15.92 -0.27
N ARG A 15 4.92 -17.23 -0.16
CA ARG A 15 4.52 -18.04 1.00
C ARG A 15 5.18 -17.59 2.29
N LEU A 16 6.49 -17.34 2.26
CA LEU A 16 7.24 -16.84 3.42
C LEU A 16 6.73 -15.47 3.86
N LEU A 17 6.55 -14.55 2.92
CA LEU A 17 6.03 -13.21 3.23
C LEU A 17 4.59 -13.28 3.76
N LEU A 18 3.73 -14.11 3.18
CA LEU A 18 2.36 -14.31 3.64
C LEU A 18 2.30 -14.85 5.07
N SER A 19 3.16 -15.82 5.39
CA SER A 19 3.30 -16.36 6.76
C SER A 19 3.70 -15.27 7.74
N GLU A 20 4.66 -14.45 7.36
CA GLU A 20 5.12 -13.33 8.19
C GLU A 20 4.03 -12.26 8.39
N ILE A 21 3.32 -11.88 7.33
CA ILE A 21 2.20 -10.94 7.39
C ILE A 21 1.11 -11.44 8.35
N ARG A 22 0.86 -12.73 8.38
CA ARG A 22 -0.16 -13.34 9.23
C ARG A 22 0.25 -13.46 10.69
N SER A 23 1.52 -13.64 10.95
CA SER A 23 2.08 -13.86 12.31
C SER A 23 2.51 -12.59 13.03
N SER A 24 2.62 -11.46 12.33
CA SER A 24 3.09 -10.19 12.91
C SER A 24 2.21 -8.99 12.54
N ASP A 25 2.48 -7.85 13.15
CA ASP A 25 1.82 -6.60 12.82
C ASP A 25 2.49 -5.98 11.59
N CYS A 26 1.92 -6.28 10.41
CA CYS A 26 2.39 -5.74 9.15
C CYS A 26 1.50 -4.62 8.64
N CYS A 27 2.15 -3.57 8.11
CA CYS A 27 1.54 -2.47 7.40
C CYS A 27 2.03 -2.46 5.95
N PHE A 28 1.11 -2.64 5.01
CA PHE A 28 1.49 -2.40 3.62
C PHE A 28 1.69 -0.91 3.36
N VAL A 29 2.68 -0.59 2.53
CA VAL A 29 2.90 0.75 1.98
C VAL A 29 2.86 0.62 0.46
N HIS A 30 1.84 1.21 -0.16
CA HIS A 30 1.73 1.22 -1.62
C HIS A 30 2.14 2.58 -2.18
N VAL A 31 3.10 2.58 -3.10
CA VAL A 31 3.58 3.78 -3.78
C VAL A 31 3.41 3.61 -5.28
N ARG A 32 2.60 4.48 -5.88
CA ARG A 32 2.33 4.52 -7.32
C ARG A 32 2.99 5.76 -7.92
N ARG A 33 3.94 5.57 -8.84
CA ARG A 33 4.69 6.64 -9.48
C ARG A 33 4.81 6.51 -10.99
N GLY A 34 5.08 5.33 -11.49
CA GLY A 34 5.46 5.04 -12.87
C GLY A 34 4.65 5.79 -13.92
N ASP A 35 3.45 5.34 -14.21
CA ASP A 35 2.54 5.96 -15.18
C ASP A 35 2.00 7.33 -14.72
N TYR A 36 1.91 7.58 -13.40
CA TYR A 36 1.44 8.86 -12.85
C TYR A 36 2.40 10.03 -13.13
N LEU A 37 3.68 9.75 -13.40
CA LEU A 37 4.66 10.75 -13.80
C LEU A 37 4.72 10.95 -15.32
N SER A 38 4.00 10.14 -16.10
CA SER A 38 3.93 10.29 -17.55
C SER A 38 3.25 11.60 -17.94
N PRO A 39 3.58 12.20 -19.09
CA PRO A 39 2.94 13.44 -19.56
C PRO A 39 1.41 13.36 -19.61
N THR A 40 0.84 12.18 -19.89
CA THR A 40 -0.59 11.95 -20.00
C THR A 40 -1.31 12.07 -18.64
N PHE A 41 -0.73 11.56 -17.56
CA PHE A 41 -1.39 11.46 -16.27
C PHE A 41 -0.84 12.44 -15.22
N LYS A 42 0.29 13.09 -15.49
CA LYS A 42 0.95 13.97 -14.54
C LYS A 42 0.02 15.06 -14.01
N SER A 43 -0.68 15.77 -14.89
CA SER A 43 -1.60 16.84 -14.49
C SER A 43 -2.76 16.34 -13.62
N LEU A 44 -3.17 15.07 -13.77
CA LEU A 44 -4.26 14.48 -13.03
C LEU A 44 -3.85 14.00 -11.64
N PHE A 45 -2.65 13.44 -11.49
CA PHE A 45 -2.25 12.73 -10.27
C PHE A 45 -1.04 13.33 -9.55
N GLU A 46 -0.31 14.28 -10.15
CA GLU A 46 0.84 14.90 -9.52
C GLU A 46 0.47 15.58 -8.19
N GLY A 47 1.23 15.30 -7.15
CA GLY A 47 1.02 15.89 -5.83
C GLY A 47 -0.11 15.28 -5.00
N CYS A 48 -0.84 14.26 -5.49
CA CYS A 48 -1.86 13.58 -4.69
C CYS A 48 -1.25 12.75 -3.56
N CYS A 49 -0.16 12.03 -3.82
CA CYS A 49 0.60 11.29 -2.81
C CYS A 49 2.02 11.85 -2.72
N THR A 50 2.18 12.93 -1.96
CA THR A 50 3.47 13.59 -1.76
C THR A 50 4.39 12.79 -0.83
N LEU A 51 5.69 13.10 -0.85
CA LEU A 51 6.62 12.58 0.15
C LEU A 51 6.14 12.89 1.57
N SER A 52 5.65 14.11 1.81
CA SER A 52 5.09 14.52 3.10
C SER A 52 3.89 13.67 3.53
N TYR A 53 3.01 13.28 2.61
CA TYR A 53 1.92 12.34 2.90
C TYR A 53 2.46 11.03 3.47
N TYR A 54 3.39 10.40 2.78
CA TYR A 54 3.97 9.13 3.26
C TYR A 54 4.70 9.29 4.57
N GLN A 55 5.47 10.36 4.76
CA GLN A 55 6.19 10.61 6.01
C GLN A 55 5.24 10.79 7.19
N ARG A 56 4.15 11.54 7.04
CA ARG A 56 3.12 11.71 8.08
C ARG A 56 2.45 10.38 8.42
N ALA A 57 2.06 9.62 7.40
CA ALA A 57 1.41 8.32 7.59
C ALA A 57 2.33 7.30 8.28
N LEU A 58 3.59 7.23 7.87
CA LEU A 58 4.61 6.37 8.48
C LEU A 58 4.86 6.73 9.96
N LYS A 59 4.99 8.04 10.26
CA LYS A 59 5.15 8.53 11.63
C LYS A 59 3.97 8.12 12.50
N SER A 60 2.75 8.44 12.06
CA SER A 60 1.53 8.09 12.78
C SER A 60 1.39 6.58 12.97
N MET A 61 1.77 5.78 11.98
CA MET A 61 1.72 4.32 12.09
C MET A 61 2.70 3.78 13.15
N LYS A 62 3.93 4.32 13.19
CA LYS A 62 4.94 3.94 14.21
C LYS A 62 4.51 4.34 15.62
N GLU A 63 3.79 5.44 15.77
CA GLU A 63 3.23 5.87 17.08
C GLU A 63 2.13 4.90 17.58
N ILE A 64 1.27 4.42 16.66
CA ILE A 64 0.18 3.49 17.01
C ILE A 64 0.71 2.07 17.25
N CYS A 65 1.67 1.62 16.46
CA CYS A 65 2.25 0.29 16.54
C CYS A 65 3.78 0.37 16.38
N PRO A 66 4.52 0.57 17.47
CA PRO A 66 5.99 0.72 17.43
C PRO A 66 6.73 -0.52 16.87
N SER A 67 6.12 -1.69 16.98
CA SER A 67 6.66 -2.95 16.45
C SER A 67 6.29 -3.22 14.99
N VAL A 68 5.53 -2.35 14.35
CA VAL A 68 5.02 -2.56 12.99
C VAL A 68 6.16 -2.84 12.00
N LYS A 69 5.93 -3.81 11.14
CA LYS A 69 6.79 -4.11 10.00
C LYS A 69 6.14 -3.58 8.72
N PHE A 70 6.90 -2.82 7.95
CA PHE A 70 6.42 -2.30 6.68
C PHE A 70 6.71 -3.28 5.55
N VAL A 71 5.70 -3.48 4.69
CA VAL A 71 5.79 -4.26 3.46
C VAL A 71 5.47 -3.33 2.31
N CYS A 72 6.47 -2.99 1.50
CA CYS A 72 6.35 -2.01 0.44
C CYS A 72 6.05 -2.67 -0.90
N PHE A 73 5.04 -2.16 -1.57
CA PHE A 73 4.64 -2.48 -2.93
C PHE A 73 4.73 -1.21 -3.79
N SER A 74 5.48 -1.23 -4.86
CA SER A 74 5.64 -0.06 -5.72
C SER A 74 6.08 -0.44 -7.13
N ASP A 75 5.68 0.36 -8.09
CA ASP A 75 6.23 0.36 -9.45
C ASP A 75 7.56 1.15 -9.56
N ASP A 76 8.03 1.76 -8.45
CA ASP A 76 9.31 2.47 -8.34
C ASP A 76 9.96 2.21 -6.96
N ILE A 77 10.39 0.97 -6.75
CA ILE A 77 11.02 0.54 -5.49
C ILE A 77 12.32 1.33 -5.19
N GLN A 78 13.07 1.73 -6.21
CA GLN A 78 14.31 2.48 -6.00
C GLN A 78 14.01 3.85 -5.39
N TRP A 79 13.00 4.54 -5.89
CA TRP A 79 12.56 5.80 -5.30
C TRP A 79 12.15 5.63 -3.84
N VAL A 80 11.41 4.57 -3.53
CA VAL A 80 10.97 4.29 -2.14
C VAL A 80 12.18 4.11 -1.24
N LYS A 81 13.16 3.30 -1.62
CA LYS A 81 14.38 3.05 -0.85
C LYS A 81 15.20 4.32 -0.59
N GLN A 82 15.16 5.29 -1.51
CA GLN A 82 15.91 6.54 -1.41
C GLN A 82 15.19 7.61 -0.60
N ASN A 83 13.86 7.56 -0.50
CA ASN A 83 13.05 8.67 0.01
C ASN A 83 12.21 8.34 1.25
N LEU A 84 11.92 7.06 1.52
CA LEU A 84 11.09 6.65 2.66
C LEU A 84 11.87 5.79 3.66
N GLU A 85 11.82 6.20 4.92
CA GLU A 85 12.44 5.45 6.03
C GLU A 85 11.47 4.39 6.59
N LEU A 86 11.45 3.22 5.96
CA LEU A 86 10.61 2.09 6.37
C LEU A 86 11.23 1.24 7.50
N GLY A 87 12.49 1.54 7.87
CA GLY A 87 13.23 0.78 8.89
C GLY A 87 13.93 -0.46 8.31
N ASN A 88 14.83 -1.02 9.11
CA ASN A 88 15.72 -2.13 8.70
C ASN A 88 15.01 -3.49 8.53
N ARG A 89 13.78 -3.61 9.03
CA ARG A 89 12.96 -4.83 8.89
C ARG A 89 11.95 -4.75 7.74
N ALA A 90 11.98 -3.67 6.96
CA ALA A 90 11.06 -3.50 5.85
C ALA A 90 11.32 -4.53 4.74
N VAL A 91 10.24 -5.03 4.15
CA VAL A 91 10.28 -5.88 2.96
C VAL A 91 9.85 -5.05 1.76
N PHE A 92 10.64 -5.10 0.69
CA PHE A 92 10.32 -4.48 -0.59
C PHE A 92 9.95 -5.58 -1.57
N VAL A 93 8.69 -5.61 -1.99
CA VAL A 93 8.18 -6.64 -2.90
C VAL A 93 8.43 -6.18 -4.32
N ASP A 94 9.40 -6.80 -4.99
CA ASP A 94 9.85 -6.49 -6.35
C ASP A 94 9.89 -7.72 -7.27
N TRP A 95 9.32 -8.84 -6.83
CA TRP A 95 9.39 -10.12 -7.54
C TRP A 95 8.08 -10.54 -8.22
N ASN A 96 6.95 -9.93 -7.90
CA ASN A 96 5.68 -10.19 -8.57
C ASN A 96 5.52 -9.22 -9.74
N SER A 97 5.37 -9.72 -10.95
CA SER A 97 5.21 -8.92 -12.16
C SER A 97 4.29 -9.59 -13.18
N GLY A 98 3.78 -8.84 -14.15
CA GLY A 98 2.92 -9.38 -15.19
C GLY A 98 1.68 -10.05 -14.61
N THR A 99 1.48 -11.34 -14.90
CA THR A 99 0.36 -12.15 -14.42
C THR A 99 0.33 -12.35 -12.90
N ASP A 100 1.48 -12.15 -12.23
CA ASP A 100 1.60 -12.29 -10.78
C ASP A 100 1.32 -11.00 -10.01
N SER A 101 1.12 -9.87 -10.70
CA SER A 101 0.80 -8.59 -10.06
C SER A 101 -0.42 -8.63 -9.12
N PRO A 102 -1.49 -9.41 -9.37
CA PRO A 102 -2.59 -9.55 -8.42
C PRO A 102 -2.18 -10.15 -7.07
N LEU A 103 -1.06 -10.86 -6.99
CA LEU A 103 -0.54 -11.39 -5.72
C LEU A 103 -0.09 -10.28 -4.77
N ASP A 104 0.39 -9.16 -5.29
CA ASP A 104 0.70 -7.98 -4.46
C ASP A 104 -0.55 -7.46 -3.77
N MET A 105 -1.66 -7.35 -4.49
CA MET A 105 -2.95 -6.96 -3.90
C MET A 105 -3.42 -7.98 -2.86
N TYR A 106 -3.22 -9.27 -3.12
CA TYR A 106 -3.53 -10.31 -2.15
C TYR A 106 -2.70 -10.18 -0.88
N LEU A 107 -1.39 -10.00 -0.98
CA LEU A 107 -0.50 -9.79 0.17
C LEU A 107 -0.89 -8.53 0.96
N MET A 108 -1.19 -7.41 0.27
CA MET A 108 -1.72 -6.20 0.91
C MET A 108 -3.02 -6.49 1.67
N SER A 109 -3.91 -7.31 1.09
CA SER A 109 -5.18 -7.67 1.70
C SER A 109 -5.03 -8.42 3.02
N GLN A 110 -3.92 -9.11 3.22
CA GLN A 110 -3.61 -9.87 4.43
C GLN A 110 -2.96 -9.03 5.54
N CYS A 111 -2.45 -7.83 5.25
CA CYS A 111 -1.92 -6.91 6.25
C CYS A 111 -3.04 -6.34 7.14
N ARG A 112 -2.74 -6.10 8.43
CA ARG A 112 -3.67 -5.46 9.38
C ARG A 112 -3.72 -3.95 9.25
N TYR A 113 -2.67 -3.35 8.73
CA TYR A 113 -2.50 -1.91 8.56
C TYR A 113 -2.14 -1.60 7.12
N GLY A 114 -2.39 -0.36 6.69
CA GLY A 114 -2.02 0.04 5.34
C GLY A 114 -1.88 1.54 5.17
N ILE A 115 -0.97 1.92 4.29
CA ILE A 115 -0.77 3.27 3.77
C ILE A 115 -0.96 3.19 2.25
N MET A 116 -2.05 3.79 1.79
CA MET A 116 -2.48 3.69 0.39
C MET A 116 -1.82 4.73 -0.49
N ALA A 117 -1.63 4.38 -1.76
CA ALA A 117 -1.56 5.38 -2.83
C ALA A 117 -2.98 5.77 -3.29
N ASN A 118 -3.09 6.82 -4.10
CA ASN A 118 -4.32 7.19 -4.83
C ASN A 118 -4.56 6.24 -6.02
N SER A 119 -4.80 4.98 -5.72
CA SER A 119 -4.89 3.88 -6.70
C SER A 119 -6.00 2.90 -6.33
N THR A 120 -6.82 2.50 -7.31
CA THR A 120 -7.84 1.45 -7.12
C THR A 120 -7.22 0.13 -6.70
N PHE A 121 -6.01 -0.18 -7.16
CA PHE A 121 -5.24 -1.33 -6.72
C PHE A 121 -4.97 -1.28 -5.21
N SER A 122 -4.53 -0.14 -4.71
CA SER A 122 -4.31 0.12 -3.30
C SER A 122 -5.60 0.04 -2.49
N TYR A 123 -6.69 0.61 -3.03
CA TYR A 123 -8.02 0.56 -2.42
C TYR A 123 -8.48 -0.88 -2.20
N TRP A 124 -8.39 -1.73 -3.23
CA TRP A 124 -8.81 -3.11 -3.10
C TRP A 124 -7.90 -3.94 -2.19
N GLY A 125 -6.59 -3.69 -2.20
CA GLY A 125 -5.68 -4.28 -1.21
C GLY A 125 -6.04 -3.91 0.23
N ALA A 126 -6.55 -2.70 0.46
CA ALA A 126 -7.05 -2.29 1.77
C ALA A 126 -8.44 -2.84 2.09
N ARG A 127 -9.32 -2.99 1.09
CA ARG A 127 -10.75 -3.31 1.29
C ARG A 127 -11.03 -4.80 1.43
N LEU A 128 -10.23 -5.62 0.76
CA LEU A 128 -10.38 -7.07 0.75
C LEU A 128 -9.63 -7.76 1.91
N GLY A 129 -9.93 -9.03 2.12
CA GLY A 129 -9.20 -9.92 3.02
C GLY A 129 -9.41 -9.63 4.50
N ARG A 130 -8.33 -9.63 5.28
CA ARG A 130 -8.35 -9.48 6.74
C ARG A 130 -8.98 -8.17 7.20
N LYS A 131 -9.65 -8.22 8.36
CA LYS A 131 -10.09 -7.00 9.04
C LYS A 131 -8.91 -6.06 9.30
N LYS A 132 -9.04 -4.82 8.88
CA LYS A 132 -8.03 -3.78 9.06
C LYS A 132 -8.17 -3.10 10.41
N ASN A 133 -7.04 -2.84 11.06
CA ASN A 133 -6.99 -2.06 12.29
C ASN A 133 -6.85 -0.56 11.99
N ARG A 134 -6.03 -0.21 10.98
CA ARG A 134 -5.86 1.18 10.53
C ARG A 134 -5.44 1.22 9.06
N ILE A 135 -6.12 2.07 8.29
CA ILE A 135 -5.74 2.40 6.91
C ILE A 135 -5.60 3.91 6.82
N TYR A 136 -4.49 4.36 6.23
CA TYR A 136 -4.28 5.74 5.83
C TYR A 136 -4.48 5.90 4.34
N TYR A 137 -5.16 6.98 3.94
CA TYR A 137 -5.37 7.34 2.53
C TYR A 137 -5.13 8.84 2.32
N PRO A 138 -4.72 9.27 1.10
CA PRO A 138 -4.35 10.66 0.84
C PRO A 138 -5.57 11.57 0.81
N GLU A 139 -5.36 12.86 1.14
CA GLU A 139 -6.40 13.90 1.08
C GLU A 139 -6.93 14.13 -0.34
N LYS A 140 -6.12 13.85 -1.35
CA LYS A 140 -6.47 13.96 -2.77
C LYS A 140 -6.29 12.65 -3.49
N TRP A 141 -7.24 12.34 -4.36
CA TRP A 141 -7.15 11.19 -5.26
C TRP A 141 -6.80 11.58 -6.68
N TRP A 142 -7.26 12.76 -7.09
CA TRP A 142 -6.99 13.42 -8.38
C TRP A 142 -7.08 14.95 -8.23
N ASN A 143 -6.64 15.66 -9.26
CA ASN A 143 -6.60 17.13 -9.26
C ASN A 143 -7.85 17.80 -9.86
N HIS A 144 -8.97 17.08 -9.97
CA HIS A 144 -10.23 17.62 -10.50
C HIS A 144 -11.36 17.57 -9.46
N GLY A 145 -12.34 18.49 -9.56
CA GLY A 145 -13.51 18.52 -8.70
C GLY A 145 -13.14 18.60 -7.22
N THR A 146 -13.77 17.76 -6.40
CA THR A 146 -13.47 17.65 -4.95
C THR A 146 -12.11 16.99 -4.66
N GLY A 147 -11.49 16.38 -5.66
CA GLY A 147 -10.22 15.66 -5.52
C GLY A 147 -10.27 14.35 -4.76
N LEU A 148 -11.43 13.93 -4.27
CA LEU A 148 -11.58 12.71 -3.47
C LEU A 148 -12.91 12.00 -3.77
N PRO A 149 -12.92 10.69 -4.11
CA PRO A 149 -14.13 9.92 -4.28
C PRO A 149 -14.77 9.56 -2.92
N ASP A 150 -16.10 9.43 -2.91
CA ASP A 150 -16.86 8.99 -1.73
C ASP A 150 -16.93 7.46 -1.66
N ILE A 151 -15.79 6.81 -1.40
CA ILE A 151 -15.66 5.35 -1.35
C ILE A 151 -15.01 4.84 -0.06
N PHE A 152 -14.45 5.74 0.75
CA PHE A 152 -13.64 5.35 1.91
C PHE A 152 -14.52 5.08 3.13
N PRO A 153 -14.33 3.93 3.82
CA PRO A 153 -15.01 3.69 5.09
C PRO A 153 -14.63 4.75 6.14
N ASN A 154 -15.60 5.13 6.97
CA ASN A 154 -15.42 6.12 8.06
C ASN A 154 -14.34 5.70 9.09
N THR A 155 -13.97 4.41 9.10
CA THR A 155 -12.90 3.88 9.97
C THR A 155 -11.49 4.10 9.41
N TRP A 156 -11.37 4.51 8.15
CA TRP A 156 -10.10 4.84 7.55
C TRP A 156 -9.71 6.29 7.82
N VAL A 157 -8.43 6.60 7.81
CA VAL A 157 -7.91 7.90 8.20
C VAL A 157 -7.36 8.64 6.99
N LYS A 158 -7.95 9.78 6.72
CA LYS A 158 -7.44 10.73 5.73
C LYS A 158 -6.23 11.49 6.30
N ILE A 159 -5.15 11.56 5.59
CA ILE A 159 -3.92 12.23 6.00
C ILE A 159 -3.34 13.10 4.87
#